data_63485cfa1e5ccd63d0b206f751156228
#
_entry.id   63485cfa1e5ccd63d0b206f751156228
#
_cell.length_a   1.000
_cell.length_b   1.000
_cell.length_c   1.000
_cell.angle_alpha   90.00
_cell.angle_beta   90.00
_cell.angle_gamma   90.00
#
_symmetry.space_group_name_H-M   'P 1'
#
loop_
_entity.id
_entity.type
_entity.pdbx_description
1 polymer ?
#
loop_
_entity_poly.entity_id
_entity_poly.type
_entity_poly.pdbx_seq_one_letter_code
_entity_poly.pdbx_strand_id
1 'polypeptide(L)'
;MGTIGTILLSEIAGTAMLTLMGGGVVANNILGKTKGKDGGWLMVNFGWGLAVFVGVYTAFKTGAHINPAVTTGLLMSEATEYAPGIPMTFGTTITYYIAEIVGAFIGAVLAWLVYKNHYDQEKDPGTILGTFSTGPEIRSYGWNLVTEIIATFVLVFVIIMFGNTPDKLGPLAVSLLVLAIGASLGGPTGYAINPARDLGPRLAHAVLPIPHKGGSDWAYSWVPVAGPLIGGGLAGLVSVIYF
;
A
#
# COMPACT_ATOMS: atom_id res chain seq x y z
N MET A 1 14.09 -23.15 -4.24
CA MET A 1 14.43 -21.74 -3.92
C MET A 1 14.45 -21.62 -2.41
N GLY A 2 15.45 -20.96 -1.81
CA GLY A 2 15.49 -20.78 -0.35
C GLY A 2 14.46 -19.74 0.13
N THR A 3 14.16 -19.72 1.43
CA THR A 3 13.14 -18.85 2.06
C THR A 3 13.27 -17.37 1.63
N ILE A 4 14.48 -16.80 1.72
CA ILE A 4 14.75 -15.39 1.30
C ILE A 4 14.39 -15.15 -0.17
N GLY A 5 14.79 -16.05 -1.08
CA GLY A 5 14.45 -15.93 -2.49
C GLY A 5 12.95 -16.02 -2.77
N THR A 6 12.23 -16.85 -2.01
CA THR A 6 10.78 -16.95 -2.11
C THR A 6 10.09 -15.66 -1.67
N ILE A 7 10.52 -15.06 -0.53
CA ILE A 7 10.01 -13.77 -0.06
C ILE A 7 10.27 -12.68 -1.11
N LEU A 8 11.51 -12.55 -1.59
CA LEU A 8 11.86 -11.53 -2.57
C LEU A 8 10.96 -11.60 -3.80
N LEU A 9 10.87 -12.77 -4.44
CA LEU A 9 10.10 -12.88 -5.68
C LEU A 9 8.60 -12.67 -5.46
N SER A 10 8.05 -13.26 -4.41
CA SER A 10 6.61 -13.21 -4.13
C SER A 10 6.17 -11.80 -3.74
N GLU A 11 6.84 -11.19 -2.76
CA GLU A 11 6.46 -9.86 -2.26
C GLU A 11 6.79 -8.75 -3.29
N ILE A 12 7.90 -8.83 -4.03
CA ILE A 12 8.16 -7.91 -5.14
C ILE A 12 7.05 -7.99 -6.18
N ALA A 13 6.69 -9.20 -6.62
CA ALA A 13 5.66 -9.37 -7.65
C ALA A 13 4.29 -8.88 -7.15
N GLY A 14 3.88 -9.26 -5.94
CA GLY A 14 2.59 -8.86 -5.37
C GLY A 14 2.48 -7.36 -5.14
N THR A 15 3.53 -6.74 -4.58
CA THR A 15 3.52 -5.30 -4.34
C THR A 15 3.63 -4.50 -5.64
N ALA A 16 4.33 -5.04 -6.66
CA ALA A 16 4.34 -4.42 -7.98
C ALA A 16 2.95 -4.43 -8.62
N MET A 17 2.21 -5.54 -8.52
CA MET A 17 0.81 -5.59 -8.99
C MET A 17 -0.09 -4.62 -8.22
N LEU A 18 0.07 -4.55 -6.89
CA LEU A 18 -0.66 -3.59 -6.05
C LEU A 18 -0.50 -2.16 -6.54
N THR A 19 0.74 -1.71 -6.72
CA THR A 19 1.01 -0.31 -7.07
C THR A 19 0.82 0.00 -8.55
N LEU A 20 1.00 -0.98 -9.44
CA LEU A 20 0.62 -0.85 -10.85
C LEU A 20 -0.88 -0.58 -10.99
N MET A 21 -1.72 -1.40 -10.37
CA MET A 21 -3.17 -1.27 -10.46
C MET A 21 -3.68 -0.06 -9.66
N GLY A 22 -3.17 0.15 -8.45
CA GLY A 22 -3.58 1.25 -7.57
C GLY A 22 -3.14 2.62 -8.09
N GLY A 23 -1.88 2.77 -8.52
CA GLY A 23 -1.42 3.97 -9.22
C GLY A 23 -2.13 4.16 -10.56
N GLY A 24 -2.40 3.06 -11.27
CA GLY A 24 -3.14 3.06 -12.52
C GLY A 24 -4.57 3.58 -12.40
N VAL A 25 -5.35 3.17 -11.37
CA VAL A 25 -6.70 3.70 -11.19
C VAL A 25 -6.69 5.18 -10.83
N VAL A 26 -5.71 5.65 -10.03
CA VAL A 26 -5.56 7.08 -9.73
C VAL A 26 -5.21 7.85 -11.00
N ALA A 27 -4.22 7.38 -11.77
CA ALA A 27 -3.85 7.98 -13.05
C ALA A 27 -5.05 8.05 -14.01
N ASN A 28 -5.84 6.98 -14.11
CA ASN A 28 -7.06 6.97 -14.93
C ASN A 28 -8.11 7.98 -14.45
N ASN A 29 -8.20 8.20 -13.12
CA ASN A 29 -9.18 9.11 -12.54
C ASN A 29 -8.79 10.59 -12.67
N ILE A 30 -7.48 10.94 -12.50
CA ILE A 30 -7.08 12.35 -12.34
C ILE A 30 -6.26 12.92 -13.50
N LEU A 31 -5.55 12.11 -14.31
CA LEU A 31 -4.82 12.62 -15.46
C LEU A 31 -5.78 13.06 -16.58
N GLY A 32 -5.37 14.10 -17.29
CA GLY A 32 -6.15 14.62 -18.42
C GLY A 32 -6.32 13.59 -19.54
N LYS A 33 -7.46 13.62 -20.25
CA LYS A 33 -7.77 12.83 -21.46
C LYS A 33 -7.80 11.31 -21.27
N THR A 34 -7.89 10.81 -20.05
CA THR A 34 -8.16 9.40 -19.79
C THR A 34 -9.64 9.09 -19.94
N LYS A 35 -10.00 7.83 -20.15
CA LYS A 35 -11.41 7.41 -20.23
C LYS A 35 -12.12 7.44 -18.88
N GLY A 36 -11.38 7.32 -17.77
CA GLY A 36 -11.90 7.34 -16.41
C GLY A 36 -11.78 8.70 -15.72
N LYS A 37 -11.42 9.76 -16.46
CA LYS A 37 -11.29 11.11 -15.89
C LYS A 37 -12.56 11.51 -15.13
N ASP A 38 -12.35 12.01 -13.90
CA ASP A 38 -13.42 12.44 -13.00
C ASP A 38 -14.42 11.34 -12.59
N GLY A 39 -13.98 10.05 -12.63
CA GLY A 39 -14.75 8.90 -12.15
C GLY A 39 -14.99 8.90 -10.64
N GLY A 40 -14.28 9.76 -9.91
CA GLY A 40 -14.52 10.09 -8.52
C GLY A 40 -13.85 9.14 -7.52
N TRP A 41 -14.01 9.50 -6.22
CA TRP A 41 -13.36 8.81 -5.11
C TRP A 41 -13.77 7.35 -4.99
N LEU A 42 -15.01 7.02 -5.33
CA LEU A 42 -15.49 5.64 -5.27
C LEU A 42 -14.76 4.74 -6.28
N MET A 43 -14.50 5.23 -7.50
CA MET A 43 -13.70 4.52 -8.51
C MET A 43 -12.30 4.23 -7.99
N VAL A 44 -11.66 5.22 -7.34
CA VAL A 44 -10.33 5.06 -6.73
C VAL A 44 -10.33 3.99 -5.65
N ASN A 45 -11.34 4.00 -4.76
CA ASN A 45 -11.45 3.01 -3.68
C ASN A 45 -11.68 1.59 -4.20
N PHE A 46 -12.56 1.40 -5.18
CA PHE A 46 -12.73 0.10 -5.83
C PHE A 46 -11.45 -0.37 -6.51
N GLY A 47 -10.77 0.53 -7.22
CA GLY A 47 -9.51 0.21 -7.90
C GLY A 47 -8.42 -0.25 -6.92
N TRP A 48 -8.25 0.44 -5.78
CA TRP A 48 -7.29 0.03 -4.76
C TRP A 48 -7.69 -1.27 -4.06
N GLY A 49 -8.98 -1.48 -3.75
CA GLY A 49 -9.46 -2.76 -3.22
C GLY A 49 -9.14 -3.92 -4.18
N LEU A 50 -9.43 -3.76 -5.47
CA LEU A 50 -9.11 -4.76 -6.49
C LEU A 50 -7.60 -4.89 -6.74
N ALA A 51 -6.82 -3.83 -6.59
CA ALA A 51 -5.36 -3.90 -6.65
C ALA A 51 -4.78 -4.78 -5.52
N VAL A 52 -5.33 -4.67 -4.31
CA VAL A 52 -5.00 -5.56 -3.19
C VAL A 52 -5.36 -7.00 -3.52
N PHE A 53 -6.55 -7.25 -4.06
CA PHE A 53 -6.97 -8.58 -4.47
C PHE A 53 -5.96 -9.23 -5.44
N VAL A 54 -5.55 -8.52 -6.48
CA VAL A 54 -4.55 -9.00 -7.44
C VAL A 54 -3.19 -9.22 -6.78
N GLY A 55 -2.74 -8.27 -5.94
CA GLY A 55 -1.46 -8.37 -5.23
C GLY A 55 -1.40 -9.59 -4.31
N VAL A 56 -2.47 -9.83 -3.54
CA VAL A 56 -2.54 -10.99 -2.61
C VAL A 56 -2.52 -12.31 -3.37
N TYR A 57 -3.26 -12.43 -4.48
CA TYR A 57 -3.19 -13.65 -5.30
C TYR A 57 -1.81 -13.84 -5.92
N THR A 58 -1.08 -12.76 -6.22
CA THR A 58 0.27 -12.85 -6.78
C THR A 58 1.29 -13.30 -5.73
N ALA A 59 1.17 -12.79 -4.49
CA ALA A 59 2.14 -13.05 -3.41
C ALA A 59 1.72 -14.17 -2.44
N PHE A 60 0.77 -15.04 -2.79
CA PHE A 60 0.15 -16.03 -1.88
C PHE A 60 1.16 -16.96 -1.17
N LYS A 61 2.33 -17.21 -1.77
CA LYS A 61 3.34 -18.14 -1.21
C LYS A 61 4.01 -17.64 0.07
N THR A 62 3.92 -16.36 0.35
CA THR A 62 4.58 -15.70 1.46
C THR A 62 3.59 -15.05 2.43
N GLY A 63 2.32 -15.43 2.36
CA GLY A 63 1.26 -14.81 3.14
C GLY A 63 0.76 -13.50 2.53
N ALA A 64 1.40 -13.03 1.46
CA ALA A 64 1.00 -11.83 0.72
C ALA A 64 0.87 -10.61 1.62
N HIS A 65 1.92 -10.25 2.32
CA HIS A 65 1.91 -9.04 3.15
C HIS A 65 1.74 -7.80 2.29
N ILE A 66 2.57 -7.67 1.23
CA ILE A 66 2.56 -6.54 0.28
C ILE A 66 2.53 -5.16 0.96
N ASN A 67 2.90 -5.13 2.26
CA ASN A 67 2.77 -3.97 3.14
C ASN A 67 3.65 -4.13 4.39
N PRO A 68 4.65 -3.28 4.62
CA PRO A 68 5.48 -3.32 5.83
C PRO A 68 4.70 -3.20 7.13
N ALA A 69 3.54 -2.53 7.13
CA ALA A 69 2.71 -2.43 8.33
C ALA A 69 2.02 -3.76 8.68
N VAL A 70 1.65 -4.57 7.68
CA VAL A 70 1.14 -5.94 7.90
C VAL A 70 2.26 -6.83 8.47
N THR A 71 3.44 -6.78 7.87
CA THR A 71 4.63 -7.50 8.38
C THR A 71 4.93 -7.11 9.83
N THR A 72 4.87 -5.81 10.16
CA THR A 72 5.06 -5.30 11.54
C THR A 72 3.98 -5.82 12.49
N GLY A 73 2.72 -5.80 12.07
CA GLY A 73 1.61 -6.26 12.89
C GLY A 73 1.70 -7.73 13.22
N LEU A 74 2.04 -8.57 12.25
CA LEU A 74 2.27 -10.00 12.48
C LEU A 74 3.46 -10.23 13.41
N LEU A 75 4.56 -9.47 13.26
CA LEU A 75 5.71 -9.56 14.17
C LEU A 75 5.35 -9.22 15.63
N MET A 76 4.38 -8.34 15.83
CA MET A 76 3.93 -7.90 17.17
C MET A 76 2.75 -8.71 17.70
N SER A 77 2.24 -9.68 16.96
CA SER A 77 1.16 -10.59 17.34
C SER A 77 1.71 -11.90 17.93
N GLU A 78 0.84 -12.85 18.25
CA GLU A 78 1.23 -14.21 18.68
C GLU A 78 1.62 -15.15 17.51
N ALA A 79 1.65 -14.66 16.28
CA ALA A 79 2.06 -15.46 15.14
C ALA A 79 3.52 -15.92 15.31
N THR A 80 3.80 -17.17 14.99
CA THR A 80 5.15 -17.77 15.09
C THR A 80 5.89 -17.77 13.74
N GLU A 81 5.16 -17.62 12.64
CA GLU A 81 5.64 -17.59 11.27
C GLU A 81 4.91 -16.51 10.48
N TYR A 82 5.57 -15.91 9.49
CA TYR A 82 4.93 -14.96 8.56
C TYR A 82 3.99 -15.66 7.55
N ALA A 83 4.35 -16.88 7.19
CA ALA A 83 3.56 -17.79 6.37
C ALA A 83 4.08 -19.22 6.65
N PRO A 84 3.37 -20.29 6.29
CA PRO A 84 3.84 -21.63 6.49
C PRO A 84 5.27 -21.86 5.99
N GLY A 85 6.18 -22.21 6.91
CA GLY A 85 7.61 -22.44 6.63
C GLY A 85 8.46 -21.16 6.46
N ILE A 86 7.94 -19.99 6.80
CA ILE A 86 8.67 -18.71 6.79
C ILE A 86 8.80 -18.19 8.23
N PRO A 87 9.91 -18.47 8.92
CA PRO A 87 10.08 -18.07 10.32
C PRO A 87 10.20 -16.56 10.46
N MET A 88 9.74 -16.03 11.59
CA MET A 88 9.92 -14.64 11.99
C MET A 88 11.33 -14.43 12.55
N THR A 89 12.20 -13.90 11.73
CA THR A 89 13.58 -13.52 12.09
C THR A 89 13.86 -12.11 11.62
N PHE A 90 14.89 -11.47 12.18
CA PHE A 90 15.34 -10.17 11.69
C PHE A 90 15.60 -10.19 10.16
N GLY A 91 16.25 -11.24 9.67
CA GLY A 91 16.57 -11.40 8.24
C GLY A 91 15.33 -11.49 7.36
N THR A 92 14.33 -12.31 7.74
CA THR A 92 13.08 -12.43 6.98
C THR A 92 12.28 -11.13 7.04
N THR A 93 12.17 -10.49 8.21
CA THR A 93 11.46 -9.20 8.37
C THR A 93 12.01 -8.11 7.45
N ILE A 94 13.33 -7.92 7.46
CA ILE A 94 13.97 -6.92 6.59
C ILE A 94 13.81 -7.29 5.11
N THR A 95 13.81 -8.58 4.78
CA THR A 95 13.59 -9.03 3.41
C THR A 95 12.19 -8.67 2.91
N TYR A 96 11.15 -8.86 3.74
CA TYR A 96 9.79 -8.40 3.42
C TYR A 96 9.77 -6.90 3.13
N TYR A 97 10.28 -6.08 4.03
CA TYR A 97 10.28 -4.62 3.86
C TYR A 97 10.97 -4.17 2.57
N ILE A 98 12.16 -4.73 2.28
CA ILE A 98 12.90 -4.40 1.06
C ILE A 98 12.12 -4.86 -0.18
N ALA A 99 11.60 -6.10 -0.18
CA ALA A 99 10.86 -6.65 -1.29
C ALA A 99 9.61 -5.83 -1.62
N GLU A 100 8.85 -5.44 -0.60
CA GLU A 100 7.65 -4.65 -0.72
C GLU A 100 7.93 -3.24 -1.28
N ILE A 101 8.98 -2.56 -0.79
CA ILE A 101 9.38 -1.24 -1.31
C ILE A 101 9.86 -1.32 -2.76
N VAL A 102 10.70 -2.32 -3.08
CA VAL A 102 11.20 -2.54 -4.45
C VAL A 102 10.03 -2.90 -5.39
N GLY A 103 9.12 -3.76 -4.96
CA GLY A 103 7.93 -4.10 -5.71
C GLY A 103 7.07 -2.87 -5.99
N ALA A 104 6.82 -2.05 -4.96
CA ALA A 104 6.05 -0.83 -5.10
C ALA A 104 6.68 0.18 -6.08
N PHE A 105 8.00 0.31 -6.05
CA PHE A 105 8.73 1.12 -7.02
C PHE A 105 8.54 0.61 -8.45
N ILE A 106 8.72 -0.69 -8.67
CA ILE A 106 8.55 -1.32 -9.99
C ILE A 106 7.13 -1.12 -10.51
N GLY A 107 6.11 -1.37 -9.68
CA GLY A 107 4.72 -1.19 -10.07
C GLY A 107 4.38 0.25 -10.45
N ALA A 108 4.93 1.24 -9.74
CA ALA A 108 4.78 2.65 -10.07
C ALA A 108 5.43 3.01 -11.42
N VAL A 109 6.63 2.47 -11.70
CA VAL A 109 7.29 2.64 -13.01
C VAL A 109 6.42 2.04 -14.12
N LEU A 110 5.85 0.85 -13.92
CA LEU A 110 4.95 0.22 -14.88
C LEU A 110 3.67 1.03 -15.09
N ALA A 111 3.07 1.57 -14.04
CA ALA A 111 1.91 2.46 -14.14
C ALA A 111 2.23 3.73 -14.94
N TRP A 112 3.40 4.34 -14.70
CA TRP A 112 3.88 5.46 -15.50
C TRP A 112 4.03 5.09 -16.97
N LEU A 113 4.60 3.93 -17.30
CA LEU A 113 4.74 3.47 -18.70
C LEU A 113 3.38 3.32 -19.38
N VAL A 114 2.37 2.77 -18.70
CA VAL A 114 1.00 2.63 -19.22
C VAL A 114 0.39 3.99 -19.57
N TYR A 115 0.61 5.00 -18.71
CA TYR A 115 0.04 6.34 -18.87
C TYR A 115 1.04 7.37 -19.42
N LYS A 116 2.16 6.94 -20.01
CA LYS A 116 3.27 7.82 -20.43
C LYS A 116 2.80 9.06 -21.18
N ASN A 117 1.96 8.90 -22.20
CA ASN A 117 1.47 10.01 -23.03
C ASN A 117 0.58 11.00 -22.24
N HIS A 118 -0.11 10.53 -21.22
CA HIS A 118 -0.94 11.36 -20.35
C HIS A 118 -0.06 12.19 -19.40
N TYR A 119 0.97 11.57 -18.80
CA TYR A 119 1.95 12.26 -17.98
C TYR A 119 2.70 13.34 -18.76
N ASP A 120 3.04 13.11 -20.03
CA ASP A 120 3.75 14.09 -20.86
C ASP A 120 2.92 15.34 -21.15
N GLN A 121 1.60 15.24 -21.05
CA GLN A 121 0.68 16.37 -21.29
C GLN A 121 0.19 17.02 -19.99
N GLU A 122 0.35 16.38 -18.83
CA GLU A 122 -0.06 16.93 -17.54
C GLU A 122 0.90 18.05 -17.11
N LYS A 123 0.34 19.16 -16.64
CA LYS A 123 1.11 20.35 -16.23
C LYS A 123 1.04 20.62 -14.75
N ASP A 124 0.04 20.07 -14.07
CA ASP A 124 -0.11 20.26 -12.63
C ASP A 124 0.76 19.26 -11.86
N PRO A 125 1.79 19.73 -11.13
CA PRO A 125 2.68 18.86 -10.37
C PRO A 125 1.97 18.12 -9.23
N GLY A 126 0.89 18.70 -8.68
CA GLY A 126 0.09 18.05 -7.63
C GLY A 126 -0.66 16.84 -8.18
N THR A 127 -1.28 16.98 -9.35
CA THR A 127 -1.93 15.88 -10.07
C THR A 127 -0.94 14.77 -10.40
N ILE A 128 0.26 15.12 -10.88
CA ILE A 128 1.31 14.11 -11.18
C ILE A 128 1.70 13.36 -9.91
N LEU A 129 2.07 14.07 -8.84
CA LEU A 129 2.48 13.45 -7.58
C LEU A 129 1.39 12.57 -6.97
N GLY A 130 0.12 13.01 -7.05
CA GLY A 130 -1.04 12.30 -6.52
C GLY A 130 -1.28 10.93 -7.13
N THR A 131 -0.75 10.65 -8.33
CA THR A 131 -0.80 9.32 -8.93
C THR A 131 0.22 8.34 -8.36
N PHE A 132 1.27 8.84 -7.70
CA PHE A 132 2.35 8.06 -7.10
C PHE A 132 2.15 7.87 -5.60
N SER A 133 2.03 8.96 -4.86
CA SER A 133 2.06 8.95 -3.40
C SER A 133 0.88 9.70 -2.80
N THR A 134 0.63 9.46 -1.53
CA THR A 134 -0.44 10.12 -0.80
C THR A 134 -0.02 11.51 -0.32
N GLY A 135 -0.99 12.38 -0.18
CA GLY A 135 -0.85 13.70 0.39
C GLY A 135 -2.14 14.09 1.13
N PRO A 136 -2.08 14.93 2.15
CA PRO A 136 -3.25 15.33 2.91
C PRO A 136 -4.04 16.42 2.18
N GLU A 137 -5.36 16.37 2.24
CA GLU A 137 -6.23 17.46 1.81
C GLU A 137 -6.02 18.72 2.69
N ILE A 138 -5.81 18.48 4.00
CA ILE A 138 -5.44 19.52 4.95
C ILE A 138 -4.14 19.12 5.62
N ARG A 139 -3.06 19.88 5.39
CA ARG A 139 -1.76 19.58 5.96
C ARG A 139 -1.71 19.91 7.45
N SER A 140 -1.74 18.86 8.25
CA SER A 140 -1.56 18.91 9.70
C SER A 140 -0.88 17.64 10.16
N TYR A 141 0.45 17.64 10.21
CA TYR A 141 1.27 16.42 10.40
C TYR A 141 0.79 15.54 11.57
N GLY A 142 0.45 16.15 12.72
CA GLY A 142 -0.04 15.39 13.88
C GLY A 142 -1.37 14.69 13.60
N TRP A 143 -2.35 15.40 13.06
CA TRP A 143 -3.65 14.81 12.73
C TRP A 143 -3.60 13.87 11.54
N ASN A 144 -2.77 14.17 10.55
CA ASN A 144 -2.54 13.24 9.44
C ASN A 144 -1.89 11.94 9.93
N LEU A 145 -0.94 12.02 10.87
CA LEU A 145 -0.34 10.85 11.51
C LEU A 145 -1.39 10.02 12.27
N VAL A 146 -2.25 10.66 13.06
CA VAL A 146 -3.36 9.99 13.77
C VAL A 146 -4.29 9.27 12.80
N THR A 147 -4.64 9.91 11.67
CA THR A 147 -5.47 9.29 10.63
C THR A 147 -4.81 8.01 10.08
N GLU A 148 -3.53 8.07 9.72
CA GLU A 148 -2.80 6.91 9.19
C GLU A 148 -2.64 5.80 10.24
N ILE A 149 -2.42 6.15 11.52
CA ILE A 149 -2.38 5.17 12.62
C ILE A 149 -3.72 4.43 12.75
N ILE A 150 -4.83 5.17 12.82
CA ILE A 150 -6.16 4.57 13.01
C ILE A 150 -6.53 3.71 11.81
N ALA A 151 -6.38 4.23 10.59
CA ALA A 151 -6.74 3.50 9.38
C ALA A 151 -5.92 2.21 9.21
N THR A 152 -4.62 2.26 9.53
CA THR A 152 -3.75 1.09 9.45
C THR A 152 -4.00 0.12 10.60
N PHE A 153 -4.33 0.61 11.81
CA PHE A 153 -4.76 -0.26 12.89
C PHE A 153 -5.97 -1.10 12.47
N VAL A 154 -6.99 -0.47 11.88
CA VAL A 154 -8.17 -1.18 11.36
C VAL A 154 -7.77 -2.22 10.33
N LEU A 155 -6.91 -1.85 9.37
CA LEU A 155 -6.45 -2.78 8.34
C LEU A 155 -5.81 -4.02 8.95
N VAL A 156 -4.78 -3.83 9.76
CA VAL A 156 -3.95 -4.93 10.26
C VAL A 156 -4.69 -5.76 11.30
N PHE A 157 -5.44 -5.13 12.20
CA PHE A 157 -6.23 -5.84 13.18
C PHE A 157 -7.25 -6.77 12.52
N VAL A 158 -7.99 -6.29 11.52
CA VAL A 158 -8.98 -7.11 10.81
C VAL A 158 -8.32 -8.20 9.96
N ILE A 159 -7.14 -7.96 9.38
CA ILE A 159 -6.36 -9.02 8.69
C ILE A 159 -6.03 -10.15 9.67
N ILE A 160 -5.58 -9.84 10.88
CA ILE A 160 -5.30 -10.86 11.91
C ILE A 160 -6.60 -11.61 12.28
N MET A 161 -7.73 -10.90 12.39
CA MET A 161 -9.03 -11.50 12.70
C MET A 161 -9.50 -12.48 11.60
N PHE A 162 -9.23 -12.22 10.33
CA PHE A 162 -9.61 -13.14 9.23
C PHE A 162 -9.06 -14.55 9.39
N GLY A 163 -7.89 -14.70 10.03
CA GLY A 163 -7.32 -16.01 10.36
C GLY A 163 -8.19 -16.83 11.33
N ASN A 164 -9.00 -16.17 12.14
CA ASN A 164 -9.77 -16.72 13.24
C ASN A 164 -11.29 -16.79 12.96
N THR A 165 -11.74 -16.34 11.79
CA THR A 165 -13.17 -16.45 11.41
C THR A 165 -13.49 -17.78 10.76
N PRO A 166 -14.72 -18.31 10.95
CA PRO A 166 -15.15 -19.56 10.31
C PRO A 166 -15.24 -19.43 8.79
N ASP A 167 -15.55 -18.25 8.29
CA ASP A 167 -15.72 -17.99 6.86
C ASP A 167 -14.38 -17.70 6.20
N LYS A 168 -14.12 -18.36 5.07
CA LYS A 168 -12.86 -18.24 4.31
C LYS A 168 -13.10 -17.54 2.98
N LEU A 169 -13.20 -16.21 3.00
CA LEU A 169 -13.36 -15.41 1.77
C LEU A 169 -12.05 -15.21 0.99
N GLY A 170 -10.92 -15.66 1.55
CA GLY A 170 -9.60 -15.51 0.93
C GLY A 170 -9.25 -14.04 0.64
N PRO A 171 -8.59 -13.76 -0.49
CA PRO A 171 -8.18 -12.39 -0.85
C PRO A 171 -9.33 -11.39 -1.01
N LEU A 172 -10.57 -11.86 -1.19
CA LEU A 172 -11.73 -10.96 -1.30
C LEU A 172 -11.97 -10.23 0.03
N ALA A 173 -11.74 -10.88 1.17
CA ALA A 173 -11.92 -10.27 2.49
C ALA A 173 -11.07 -9.01 2.64
N VAL A 174 -9.76 -9.09 2.38
CA VAL A 174 -8.87 -7.94 2.50
C VAL A 174 -9.13 -6.88 1.43
N SER A 175 -9.55 -7.27 0.24
CA SER A 175 -9.99 -6.36 -0.82
C SER A 175 -11.16 -5.48 -0.38
N LEU A 176 -12.21 -6.10 0.18
CA LEU A 176 -13.37 -5.40 0.71
C LEU A 176 -13.02 -4.53 1.93
N LEU A 177 -12.10 -4.98 2.77
CA LEU A 177 -11.61 -4.19 3.91
C LEU A 177 -10.91 -2.92 3.43
N VAL A 178 -10.02 -3.01 2.44
CA VAL A 178 -9.33 -1.82 1.88
C VAL A 178 -10.33 -0.87 1.21
N LEU A 179 -11.32 -1.40 0.48
CA LEU A 179 -12.43 -0.60 -0.06
C LEU A 179 -13.17 0.17 1.06
N ALA A 180 -13.52 -0.53 2.16
CA ALA A 180 -14.22 0.07 3.29
C ALA A 180 -13.38 1.18 3.97
N ILE A 181 -12.08 0.93 4.20
CA ILE A 181 -11.16 1.92 4.77
C ILE A 181 -11.06 3.14 3.86
N GLY A 182 -10.87 2.95 2.56
CA GLY A 182 -10.76 4.04 1.60
C GLY A 182 -12.03 4.89 1.54
N ALA A 183 -13.21 4.25 1.56
CA ALA A 183 -14.50 4.93 1.54
C ALA A 183 -14.78 5.71 2.84
N SER A 184 -14.34 5.20 4.00
CA SER A 184 -14.71 5.73 5.31
C SER A 184 -13.64 6.60 5.96
N LEU A 185 -12.35 6.27 5.80
CA LEU A 185 -11.22 6.88 6.49
C LEU A 185 -10.20 7.52 5.55
N GLY A 186 -10.35 7.32 4.24
CA GLY A 186 -9.35 7.75 3.25
C GLY A 186 -9.38 9.23 2.91
N GLY A 187 -10.47 9.95 3.19
CA GLY A 187 -10.65 11.35 2.80
C GLY A 187 -9.56 12.31 3.29
N PRO A 188 -9.09 12.23 4.56
CA PRO A 188 -8.13 13.19 5.08
C PRO A 188 -6.72 13.09 4.48
N THR A 189 -6.23 11.89 4.16
CA THR A 189 -4.81 11.65 3.82
C THR A 189 -4.60 10.88 2.53
N GLY A 190 -5.65 10.33 1.93
CA GLY A 190 -5.52 9.37 0.83
C GLY A 190 -5.16 7.96 1.30
N TYR A 191 -5.37 7.65 2.57
CA TYR A 191 -5.20 6.32 3.21
C TYR A 191 -3.99 5.54 2.66
N ALA A 192 -2.78 6.03 2.96
CA ALA A 192 -1.58 5.29 2.58
C ALA A 192 -1.60 3.89 3.17
N ILE A 193 -1.84 3.78 4.46
CA ILE A 193 -1.98 2.53 5.26
C ILE A 193 -0.93 1.45 4.95
N ASN A 194 0.12 1.85 4.22
CA ASN A 194 1.16 0.96 3.70
C ASN A 194 2.41 1.79 3.37
N PRO A 195 3.51 1.64 4.13
CA PRO A 195 4.74 2.37 3.88
C PRO A 195 5.32 2.15 2.47
N ALA A 196 5.23 0.93 1.94
CA ALA A 196 5.76 0.61 0.61
C ALA A 196 4.92 1.25 -0.50
N ARG A 197 3.59 1.27 -0.34
CA ARG A 197 2.64 1.87 -1.29
C ARG A 197 2.83 3.39 -1.45
N ASP A 198 3.42 4.06 -0.46
CA ASP A 198 3.77 5.48 -0.58
C ASP A 198 5.24 5.69 -0.95
N LEU A 199 6.17 5.10 -0.19
CA LEU A 199 7.60 5.34 -0.35
C LEU A 199 8.14 4.83 -1.69
N GLY A 200 7.77 3.64 -2.13
CA GLY A 200 8.22 3.07 -3.40
C GLY A 200 7.83 3.94 -4.61
N PRO A 201 6.55 4.27 -4.79
CA PRO A 201 6.11 5.18 -5.84
C PRO A 201 6.66 6.60 -5.70
N ARG A 202 6.84 7.13 -4.48
CA ARG A 202 7.45 8.44 -4.26
C ARG A 202 8.90 8.49 -4.73
N LEU A 203 9.65 7.40 -4.52
CA LEU A 203 10.99 7.22 -5.08
C LEU A 203 10.95 7.16 -6.62
N ALA A 204 9.99 6.43 -7.19
CA ALA A 204 9.80 6.38 -8.63
C ALA A 204 9.49 7.77 -9.21
N HIS A 205 8.57 8.52 -8.59
CA HIS A 205 8.31 9.91 -8.96
C HIS A 205 9.56 10.78 -8.93
N ALA A 206 10.42 10.62 -7.91
CA ALA A 206 11.63 11.42 -7.78
C ALA A 206 12.61 11.21 -8.94
N VAL A 207 12.75 9.98 -9.43
CA VAL A 207 13.77 9.63 -10.44
C VAL A 207 13.26 9.58 -11.88
N LEU A 208 11.96 9.37 -12.09
CA LEU A 208 11.39 9.26 -13.44
C LEU A 208 11.44 10.61 -14.18
N PRO A 209 11.73 10.59 -15.49
CA PRO A 209 11.78 11.81 -16.31
C PRO A 209 10.38 12.26 -16.75
N ILE A 210 9.57 12.71 -15.79
CA ILE A 210 8.21 13.20 -16.05
C ILE A 210 8.26 14.73 -16.22
N PRO A 211 7.79 15.29 -17.36
CA PRO A 211 7.70 16.72 -17.51
C PRO A 211 6.80 17.35 -16.41
N HIS A 212 7.18 18.52 -15.94
CA HIS A 212 6.40 19.31 -14.97
C HIS A 212 6.09 18.64 -13.61
N LYS A 213 6.73 17.51 -13.26
CA LYS A 213 6.40 16.74 -12.04
C LYS A 213 6.61 17.48 -10.72
N GLY A 214 7.43 18.54 -10.69
CA GLY A 214 7.74 19.25 -9.45
C GLY A 214 8.54 18.41 -8.43
N GLY A 215 8.40 18.73 -7.15
CA GLY A 215 9.01 18.01 -6.04
C GLY A 215 8.18 16.80 -5.61
N SER A 216 8.83 15.85 -4.90
CA SER A 216 8.19 14.61 -4.42
C SER A 216 7.64 14.73 -2.98
N ASP A 217 7.49 15.92 -2.44
CA ASP A 217 6.96 16.21 -1.10
C ASP A 217 7.58 15.36 0.02
N TRP A 218 8.91 15.32 0.07
CA TRP A 218 9.66 14.55 1.07
C TRP A 218 9.38 14.99 2.51
N ALA A 219 8.97 16.25 2.71
CA ALA A 219 8.60 16.75 4.03
C ALA A 219 7.39 16.03 4.63
N TYR A 220 6.52 15.47 3.79
CA TYR A 220 5.37 14.69 4.24
C TYR A 220 5.64 13.18 4.32
N SER A 221 6.64 12.67 3.60
CA SER A 221 6.86 11.24 3.38
C SER A 221 6.96 10.37 4.65
N TRP A 222 7.34 10.95 5.77
CA TRP A 222 7.45 10.24 7.06
C TRP A 222 6.09 9.86 7.65
N VAL A 223 5.02 10.62 7.36
CA VAL A 223 3.67 10.34 7.87
C VAL A 223 3.14 9.00 7.34
N PRO A 224 3.10 8.76 6.01
CA PRO A 224 2.66 7.48 5.46
C PRO A 224 3.63 6.30 5.69
N VAL A 225 4.76 6.54 6.36
CA VAL A 225 5.67 5.49 6.84
C VAL A 225 5.45 5.24 8.33
N ALA A 226 5.60 6.27 9.17
CA ALA A 226 5.51 6.13 10.62
C ALA A 226 4.09 5.78 11.09
N GLY A 227 3.07 6.44 10.53
CA GLY A 227 1.67 6.19 10.90
C GLY A 227 1.28 4.73 10.70
N PRO A 228 1.46 4.16 9.49
CA PRO A 228 1.16 2.76 9.25
C PRO A 228 1.97 1.77 10.10
N LEU A 229 3.27 1.99 10.31
CA LEU A 229 4.08 1.12 11.16
C LEU A 229 3.59 1.12 12.61
N ILE A 230 3.25 2.29 13.15
CA ILE A 230 2.69 2.42 14.50
C ILE A 230 1.31 1.75 14.56
N GLY A 231 0.42 2.04 13.61
CA GLY A 231 -0.93 1.47 13.56
C GLY A 231 -0.92 -0.04 13.45
N GLY A 232 -0.06 -0.59 12.57
CA GLY A 232 0.13 -2.03 12.40
C GLY A 232 0.69 -2.70 13.64
N GLY A 233 1.72 -2.11 14.25
CA GLY A 233 2.30 -2.62 15.51
C GLY A 233 1.28 -2.63 16.67
N LEU A 234 0.51 -1.55 16.84
CA LEU A 234 -0.57 -1.51 17.82
C LEU A 234 -1.64 -2.55 17.56
N ALA A 235 -2.00 -2.80 16.30
CA ALA A 235 -2.95 -3.84 15.93
C ALA A 235 -2.46 -5.23 16.33
N GLY A 236 -1.17 -5.53 16.08
CA GLY A 236 -0.55 -6.77 16.52
C GLY A 236 -0.59 -6.95 18.04
N LEU A 237 -0.20 -5.91 18.80
CA LEU A 237 -0.23 -5.95 20.28
C LEU A 237 -1.65 -6.13 20.82
N VAL A 238 -2.64 -5.42 20.26
CA VAL A 238 -4.04 -5.54 20.71
C VAL A 238 -4.62 -6.91 20.38
N SER A 239 -4.20 -7.53 19.26
CA SER A 239 -4.67 -8.88 18.92
C SER A 239 -4.27 -9.93 19.95
N VAL A 240 -3.10 -9.79 20.59
CA VAL A 240 -2.64 -10.67 21.70
C VAL A 240 -3.56 -10.58 22.92
N ILE A 241 -4.14 -9.40 23.19
CA ILE A 241 -5.04 -9.21 24.33
C ILE A 241 -6.46 -9.68 24.00
N TYR A 242 -6.82 -9.66 22.72
CA TYR A 242 -8.17 -9.99 22.26
C TYR A 242 -8.44 -11.50 22.22
N PHE A 243 -7.41 -12.31 22.02
CA PHE A 243 -7.46 -13.78 22.08
C PHE A 243 -6.80 -14.35 23.33
#